data_9cf19dbddcab619b59452253f35e54c4
#
_entry.id   9cf19dbddcab619b59452253f35e54c4
#
_cell.length_a   1.000
_cell.length_b   1.000
_cell.length_c   1.000
_cell.angle_alpha   90.00
_cell.angle_beta   90.00
_cell.angle_gamma   90.00
#
_symmetry.space_group_name_H-M   'P 1'
#
loop_
_entity.id
_entity.type
_entity.pdbx_description
1 polymer ?
#
loop_
_entity_poly.entity_id
_entity_poly.type
_entity_poly.pdbx_seq_one_letter_code
_entity_poly.pdbx_strand_id
1 'polypeptide(L)'
;MIYVSEDYGLNWSRIGNELPNEPVNVIIEDSRNEGLVYVGTDHGVYASLDYGNNFHPFINGLSGAPVHDLVLHPRENDLVVGTHGRSVYVADMTYLQQIDQNILNKNLHVFKVDNLKYSNRWGNRNWYGNLIEPSVEIVIFSKSNADIELIIEGDNGESIKDNQTLEYGLNFINHNLLINDKNKYLPKGKYKLKVTNLEESSFAEFEIN
;
A
#
# COMPACT_ATOMS: atom_id res chain seq x y z
N MET A 1 16.98 16.30 14.32
CA MET A 1 15.91 16.52 15.32
C MET A 1 14.79 17.30 14.64
N ILE A 2 13.54 16.89 14.87
CA ILE A 2 12.36 17.53 14.27
C ILE A 2 11.50 18.13 15.40
N TYR A 3 10.90 19.29 15.13
CA TYR A 3 9.99 19.97 16.04
C TYR A 3 8.73 20.36 15.30
N VAL A 4 7.58 20.30 15.97
CA VAL A 4 6.27 20.73 15.49
C VAL A 4 5.73 21.85 16.38
N SER A 5 5.03 22.81 15.78
CA SER A 5 4.25 23.82 16.46
C SER A 5 2.81 23.78 15.95
N GLU A 6 1.85 23.69 16.87
CA GLU A 6 0.41 23.71 16.57
C GLU A 6 -0.22 25.09 16.82
N ASP A 7 0.57 26.05 17.29
CA ASP A 7 0.14 27.39 17.71
C ASP A 7 0.92 28.53 17.03
N TYR A 8 1.24 28.33 15.75
CA TYR A 8 1.94 29.32 14.91
C TYR A 8 3.32 29.73 15.44
N GLY A 9 4.04 28.76 16.04
CA GLY A 9 5.42 28.96 16.48
C GLY A 9 5.58 29.52 17.90
N LEU A 10 4.49 29.62 18.69
CA LEU A 10 4.55 30.06 20.07
C LEU A 10 5.14 28.97 20.98
N ASN A 11 4.78 27.73 20.76
CA ASN A 11 5.32 26.57 21.46
C ASN A 11 5.80 25.52 20.44
N TRP A 12 6.84 24.77 20.83
CA TRP A 12 7.44 23.75 20.00
C TRP A 12 7.58 22.45 20.77
N SER A 13 7.11 21.35 20.19
CA SER A 13 7.26 20.00 20.70
C SER A 13 8.17 19.18 19.81
N ARG A 14 9.04 18.37 20.42
CA ARG A 14 9.90 17.46 19.67
C ARG A 14 9.11 16.23 19.25
N ILE A 15 9.25 15.87 17.96
CA ILE A 15 8.69 14.64 17.36
C ILE A 15 9.80 13.79 16.71
N GLY A 16 9.46 12.57 16.27
CA GLY A 16 10.41 11.67 15.60
C GLY A 16 11.51 11.16 16.52
N ASN A 17 11.19 10.83 17.76
CA ASN A 17 12.17 10.31 18.72
C ASN A 17 12.69 8.90 18.35
N GLU A 18 11.91 8.15 17.56
CA GLU A 18 12.22 6.81 17.06
C GLU A 18 13.06 6.84 15.77
N LEU A 19 13.19 8.00 15.14
CA LEU A 19 14.09 8.14 14.00
C LEU A 19 15.53 7.85 14.40
N PRO A 20 16.33 7.25 13.52
CA PRO A 20 17.73 6.99 13.80
C PRO A 20 18.47 8.28 14.11
N ASN A 21 19.57 8.16 14.90
CA ASN A 21 20.38 9.31 15.28
C ASN A 21 21.30 9.76 14.13
N GLU A 22 20.69 10.37 13.13
CA GLU A 22 21.34 10.85 11.92
C GLU A 22 20.75 12.19 11.47
N PRO A 23 21.37 12.91 10.51
CA PRO A 23 20.83 14.13 9.95
C PRO A 23 19.48 13.91 9.29
N VAL A 24 18.55 14.81 9.59
CA VAL A 24 17.31 14.99 8.84
C VAL A 24 17.58 16.07 7.81
N ASN A 25 17.50 15.72 6.53
CA ASN A 25 17.84 16.60 5.43
C ASN A 25 16.61 17.36 4.90
N VAL A 26 15.45 16.69 4.91
CA VAL A 26 14.20 17.26 4.38
C VAL A 26 13.00 16.68 5.15
N ILE A 27 11.97 17.50 5.31
CA ILE A 27 10.66 17.11 5.83
C ILE A 27 9.59 17.79 4.98
N ILE A 28 8.54 17.04 4.65
CA ILE A 28 7.35 17.56 3.98
C ILE A 28 6.08 16.97 4.57
N GLU A 29 5.02 17.76 4.63
CA GLU A 29 3.66 17.32 4.93
C GLU A 29 2.94 17.00 3.63
N ASP A 30 2.07 15.96 3.64
CA ASP A 30 1.27 15.62 2.48
C ASP A 30 0.13 16.63 2.30
N SER A 31 -0.02 17.15 1.09
CA SER A 31 -1.04 18.16 0.78
C SER A 31 -2.47 17.64 0.71
N ARG A 32 -2.65 16.30 0.70
CA ARG A 32 -3.96 15.63 0.57
C ARG A 32 -4.37 14.88 1.84
N ASN A 33 -3.39 14.54 2.67
CA ASN A 33 -3.62 13.86 3.95
C ASN A 33 -2.75 14.47 5.03
N GLU A 34 -3.33 15.32 5.85
CA GLU A 34 -2.64 16.07 6.92
C GLU A 34 -1.94 15.18 7.95
N GLY A 35 -2.36 13.91 8.10
CA GLY A 35 -1.69 12.94 8.97
C GLY A 35 -0.38 12.41 8.42
N LEU A 36 -0.13 12.58 7.11
CA LEU A 36 1.06 12.09 6.44
C LEU A 36 2.21 13.10 6.48
N VAL A 37 3.32 12.67 7.06
CA VAL A 37 4.57 13.44 7.09
C VAL A 37 5.70 12.57 6.60
N TYR A 38 6.50 13.07 5.65
CA TYR A 38 7.66 12.35 5.11
C TYR A 38 8.95 13.02 5.55
N VAL A 39 9.93 12.21 5.90
CA VAL A 39 11.24 12.66 6.36
C VAL A 39 12.33 11.97 5.55
N GLY A 40 13.21 12.76 4.92
CA GLY A 40 14.42 12.26 4.27
C GLY A 40 15.63 12.41 5.19
N THR A 41 16.40 11.33 5.32
CA THR A 41 17.60 11.23 6.17
C THR A 41 18.81 10.81 5.35
N ASP A 42 19.96 10.62 6.00
CA ASP A 42 21.18 10.14 5.35
C ASP A 42 21.08 8.66 4.92
N HIS A 43 20.10 7.89 5.42
CA HIS A 43 19.98 6.46 5.11
C HIS A 43 18.63 6.06 4.53
N GLY A 44 17.72 7.00 4.27
CA GLY A 44 16.45 6.68 3.65
C GLY A 44 15.32 7.67 3.89
N VAL A 45 14.10 7.22 3.57
CA VAL A 45 12.87 7.95 3.84
C VAL A 45 12.10 7.28 4.96
N TYR A 46 11.47 8.08 5.79
CA TYR A 46 10.53 7.66 6.82
C TYR A 46 9.20 8.36 6.60
N ALA A 47 8.11 7.68 6.90
CA ALA A 47 6.77 8.24 6.84
C ALA A 47 6.05 8.09 8.17
N SER A 48 5.30 9.09 8.53
CA SER A 48 4.32 9.06 9.62
C SER A 48 2.92 9.09 9.03
N LEU A 49 1.99 8.37 9.64
CA LEU A 49 0.56 8.36 9.34
C LEU A 49 -0.27 9.09 10.41
N ASP A 50 0.38 9.64 11.41
CA ASP A 50 -0.23 10.16 12.63
C ASP A 50 0.35 11.52 13.06
N TYR A 51 0.49 12.43 12.10
CA TYR A 51 0.95 13.82 12.31
C TYR A 51 2.39 13.92 12.85
N GLY A 52 3.24 12.94 12.55
CA GLY A 52 4.63 12.92 13.01
C GLY A 52 4.81 12.34 14.42
N ASN A 53 3.79 11.72 15.02
CA ASN A 53 3.92 11.09 16.33
C ASN A 53 4.75 9.81 16.26
N ASN A 54 4.60 8.99 15.19
CA ASN A 54 5.37 7.79 14.96
C ASN A 54 5.86 7.76 13.51
N PHE A 55 7.14 7.51 13.30
CA PHE A 55 7.74 7.36 11.98
C PHE A 55 8.17 5.92 11.73
N HIS A 56 7.86 5.42 10.55
CA HIS A 56 8.24 4.08 10.10
C HIS A 56 9.13 4.19 8.86
N PRO A 57 10.10 3.29 8.66
CA PRO A 57 10.85 3.24 7.42
C PRO A 57 9.88 3.10 6.24
N PHE A 58 9.99 4.02 5.30
CA PHE A 58 9.20 4.02 4.10
C PHE A 58 10.15 3.69 2.96
N ILE A 59 10.26 2.42 2.60
CA ILE A 59 10.87 2.09 1.33
C ILE A 59 11.33 0.64 1.23
N ASN A 60 10.67 -0.08 0.35
CA ASN A 60 11.27 -1.21 -0.34
C ASN A 60 12.14 -0.67 -1.49
N GLY A 61 13.46 -0.84 -1.39
CA GLY A 61 14.40 -0.56 -2.50
C GLY A 61 15.25 0.71 -2.40
N LEU A 62 15.04 1.58 -1.43
CA LEU A 62 15.81 2.80 -1.21
C LEU A 62 16.83 2.69 -0.05
N SER A 63 17.32 1.52 0.25
CA SER A 63 18.21 1.34 1.40
C SER A 63 19.57 2.03 1.21
N GLY A 64 19.97 2.83 2.20
CA GLY A 64 21.32 3.36 2.37
C GLY A 64 21.71 4.49 1.43
N ALA A 65 20.75 5.27 0.92
CA ALA A 65 21.05 6.47 0.15
C ALA A 65 20.65 7.73 0.92
N PRO A 66 21.52 8.74 1.03
CA PRO A 66 21.14 10.04 1.58
C PRO A 66 20.03 10.66 0.73
N VAL A 67 18.92 11.02 1.38
CA VAL A 67 17.79 11.69 0.74
C VAL A 67 17.90 13.18 1.03
N HIS A 68 18.06 13.97 -0.02
CA HIS A 68 18.27 15.40 0.11
C HIS A 68 17.03 16.22 -0.19
N ASP A 69 16.11 15.67 -0.98
CA ASP A 69 14.88 16.38 -1.35
C ASP A 69 13.71 15.42 -1.52
N LEU A 70 12.51 15.89 -1.16
CA LEU A 70 11.24 15.21 -1.29
C LEU A 70 10.23 16.17 -1.91
N VAL A 71 9.58 15.75 -2.99
CA VAL A 71 8.57 16.56 -3.67
C VAL A 71 7.32 15.72 -3.93
N LEU A 72 6.17 16.19 -3.43
CA LEU A 72 4.87 15.65 -3.82
C LEU A 72 4.44 16.26 -5.15
N HIS A 73 4.16 15.40 -6.13
CA HIS A 73 3.69 15.88 -7.42
C HIS A 73 2.27 16.46 -7.29
N PRO A 74 2.02 17.71 -7.76
CA PRO A 74 0.77 18.41 -7.43
C PRO A 74 -0.49 17.83 -8.07
N ARG A 75 -0.37 17.04 -9.14
CA ARG A 75 -1.49 16.44 -9.88
C ARG A 75 -1.57 14.93 -9.74
N GLU A 76 -0.41 14.27 -9.76
CA GLU A 76 -0.30 12.83 -9.56
C GLU A 76 -0.17 12.51 -8.07
N ASN A 77 -0.35 11.28 -7.69
CA ASN A 77 -0.17 10.86 -6.30
C ASN A 77 1.25 10.37 -6.06
N ASP A 78 2.23 11.05 -6.65
CA ASP A 78 3.62 10.62 -6.64
C ASP A 78 4.45 11.40 -5.63
N LEU A 79 5.23 10.69 -4.84
CA LEU A 79 6.34 11.21 -4.07
C LEU A 79 7.63 11.02 -4.87
N VAL A 80 8.26 12.13 -5.25
CA VAL A 80 9.57 12.13 -5.89
C VAL A 80 10.64 12.28 -4.82
N VAL A 81 11.61 11.36 -4.81
CA VAL A 81 12.68 11.29 -3.82
C VAL A 81 14.02 11.55 -4.50
N GLY A 82 14.64 12.68 -4.18
CA GLY A 82 15.97 13.07 -4.64
C GLY A 82 17.07 12.53 -3.73
N THR A 83 17.94 11.64 -4.24
CA THR A 83 19.02 11.05 -3.45
C THR A 83 20.39 11.55 -3.87
N HIS A 84 21.35 11.49 -2.96
CA HIS A 84 22.76 11.76 -3.29
C HIS A 84 23.44 10.53 -3.88
N GLY A 85 23.77 10.61 -5.16
CA GLY A 85 24.57 9.58 -5.84
C GLY A 85 23.84 8.28 -6.22
N ARG A 86 22.51 8.14 -5.96
CA ARG A 86 21.75 6.94 -6.27
C ARG A 86 20.49 7.15 -7.10
N SER A 87 20.40 8.25 -7.85
CA SER A 87 19.27 8.52 -8.73
C SER A 87 18.09 9.25 -8.05
N VAL A 88 17.03 9.44 -8.82
CA VAL A 88 15.73 9.93 -8.36
C VAL A 88 14.75 8.76 -8.38
N TYR A 89 13.97 8.61 -7.33
CA TYR A 89 12.93 7.59 -7.22
C TYR A 89 11.56 8.24 -7.24
N VAL A 90 10.57 7.49 -7.72
CA VAL A 90 9.17 7.91 -7.73
C VAL A 90 8.37 6.80 -7.07
N ALA A 91 7.54 7.16 -6.11
CA ALA A 91 6.67 6.23 -5.40
C ALA A 91 5.22 6.72 -5.48
N ASP A 92 4.31 5.81 -5.86
CA ASP A 92 2.88 6.08 -5.87
C ASP A 92 2.32 6.07 -4.44
N MET A 93 1.72 7.21 -4.04
CA MET A 93 1.16 7.43 -2.71
C MET A 93 -0.36 7.21 -2.67
N THR A 94 -0.97 6.74 -3.74
CA THR A 94 -2.43 6.66 -3.89
C THR A 94 -3.12 5.98 -2.71
N TYR A 95 -2.60 4.85 -2.26
CA TYR A 95 -3.20 4.13 -1.13
C TYR A 95 -2.81 4.73 0.21
N LEU A 96 -1.57 5.22 0.34
CA LEU A 96 -1.10 5.84 1.57
C LEU A 96 -1.90 7.12 1.89
N GLN A 97 -2.20 7.92 0.88
CA GLN A 97 -3.00 9.14 1.00
C GLN A 97 -4.47 8.88 1.38
N GLN A 98 -4.98 7.67 1.16
CA GLN A 98 -6.32 7.27 1.56
C GLN A 98 -6.41 6.79 3.03
N ILE A 99 -5.27 6.55 3.69
CA ILE A 99 -5.24 6.08 5.08
C ILE A 99 -5.58 7.25 6.01
N ASP A 100 -6.81 7.26 6.49
CA ASP A 100 -7.31 8.19 7.49
C ASP A 100 -7.36 7.54 8.90
N GLN A 101 -7.78 8.30 9.90
CA GLN A 101 -7.92 7.81 11.27
C GLN A 101 -8.90 6.63 11.39
N ASN A 102 -9.92 6.55 10.51
CA ASN A 102 -10.86 5.43 10.53
C ASN A 102 -10.18 4.14 10.07
N ILE A 103 -9.30 4.22 9.07
CA ILE A 103 -8.51 3.07 8.60
C ILE A 103 -7.43 2.70 9.62
N LEU A 104 -6.73 3.68 10.19
CA LEU A 104 -5.71 3.44 11.23
C LEU A 104 -6.26 2.77 12.50
N ASN A 105 -7.54 2.97 12.79
CA ASN A 105 -8.20 2.33 13.94
C ASN A 105 -8.63 0.88 13.67
N LYS A 106 -8.61 0.42 12.42
CA LYS A 106 -8.90 -0.98 12.05
C LYS A 106 -7.65 -1.84 12.16
N ASN A 107 -7.83 -3.10 12.48
CA ASN A 107 -6.75 -4.07 12.39
C ASN A 107 -6.48 -4.49 10.94
N LEU A 108 -7.51 -4.42 10.09
CA LEU A 108 -7.48 -4.85 8.70
C LEU A 108 -8.37 -3.96 7.83
N HIS A 109 -7.87 -3.48 6.69
CA HIS A 109 -8.67 -2.74 5.71
C HIS A 109 -8.28 -3.14 4.29
N VAL A 110 -9.25 -3.58 3.50
CA VAL A 110 -9.10 -3.84 2.06
C VAL A 110 -9.51 -2.61 1.30
N PHE A 111 -8.64 -2.10 0.46
CA PHE A 111 -8.96 -1.00 -0.45
C PHE A 111 -9.84 -1.47 -1.61
N LYS A 112 -10.41 -0.51 -2.35
CA LYS A 112 -11.18 -0.81 -3.54
C LYS A 112 -10.36 -1.63 -4.53
N VAL A 113 -10.92 -2.72 -4.99
CA VAL A 113 -10.36 -3.56 -6.07
C VAL A 113 -10.90 -3.08 -7.41
N ASP A 114 -10.02 -2.94 -8.39
CA ASP A 114 -10.42 -2.52 -9.72
C ASP A 114 -11.11 -3.65 -10.51
N ASN A 115 -12.08 -3.24 -11.34
CA ASN A 115 -12.74 -4.17 -12.25
C ASN A 115 -11.76 -4.69 -13.31
N LEU A 116 -11.93 -5.96 -13.67
CA LEU A 116 -11.07 -6.62 -14.62
C LEU A 116 -11.80 -6.90 -15.94
N LYS A 117 -11.14 -6.65 -17.06
CA LYS A 117 -11.66 -7.02 -18.37
C LYS A 117 -11.40 -8.49 -18.64
N TYR A 118 -12.45 -9.26 -18.88
CA TYR A 118 -12.36 -10.68 -19.22
C TYR A 118 -11.62 -10.89 -20.55
N SER A 119 -10.81 -11.95 -20.60
CA SER A 119 -10.21 -12.39 -21.85
C SER A 119 -10.39 -13.91 -22.04
N ASN A 120 -10.91 -14.30 -23.20
CA ASN A 120 -10.99 -15.71 -23.60
C ASN A 120 -9.61 -16.35 -23.89
N ARG A 121 -8.54 -15.57 -23.80
CA ARG A 121 -7.16 -16.04 -23.95
C ARG A 121 -6.54 -16.49 -22.65
N TRP A 122 -7.18 -16.29 -21.50
CA TRP A 122 -6.68 -16.77 -20.22
C TRP A 122 -6.50 -18.30 -20.24
N GLY A 123 -5.38 -18.77 -19.75
CA GLY A 123 -4.97 -20.17 -19.81
C GLY A 123 -4.26 -20.56 -21.12
N ASN A 124 -4.25 -19.71 -22.13
CA ASN A 124 -3.49 -19.95 -23.36
C ASN A 124 -2.05 -19.43 -23.23
N ARG A 125 -1.16 -19.91 -24.07
CA ARG A 125 0.21 -19.37 -24.15
C ARG A 125 0.28 -18.27 -25.20
N ASN A 126 1.06 -17.23 -24.91
CA ASN A 126 1.39 -16.18 -25.87
C ASN A 126 2.46 -16.68 -26.87
N TRP A 127 2.84 -15.82 -27.84
CA TRP A 127 3.86 -16.14 -28.85
C TRP A 127 5.22 -16.54 -28.25
N TYR A 128 5.56 -16.02 -27.07
CA TYR A 128 6.80 -16.33 -26.36
C TYR A 128 6.68 -17.56 -25.43
N GLY A 129 5.56 -18.27 -25.46
CA GLY A 129 5.32 -19.44 -24.63
C GLY A 129 4.86 -19.16 -23.20
N ASN A 130 4.72 -17.89 -22.82
CA ASN A 130 4.25 -17.50 -21.47
C ASN A 130 2.73 -17.68 -21.34
N LEU A 131 2.28 -18.16 -20.19
CA LEU A 131 0.87 -18.28 -19.88
C LEU A 131 0.22 -16.89 -19.78
N ILE A 132 -0.95 -16.74 -20.39
CA ILE A 132 -1.77 -15.53 -20.28
C ILE A 132 -2.71 -15.75 -19.11
N GLU A 133 -2.52 -15.00 -18.03
CA GLU A 133 -3.33 -15.09 -16.82
C GLU A 133 -4.00 -13.74 -16.52
N PRO A 134 -5.15 -13.73 -15.86
CA PRO A 134 -5.65 -12.51 -15.25
C PRO A 134 -4.69 -12.06 -14.15
N SER A 135 -4.72 -10.79 -13.84
CA SER A 135 -4.04 -10.26 -12.66
C SER A 135 -4.93 -9.19 -12.03
N VAL A 136 -5.32 -9.40 -10.80
CA VAL A 136 -6.01 -8.40 -9.99
C VAL A 136 -5.09 -8.02 -8.83
N GLU A 137 -4.89 -6.72 -8.64
CA GLU A 137 -4.15 -6.21 -7.50
C GLU A 137 -5.12 -6.02 -6.33
N ILE A 138 -4.80 -6.61 -5.20
CA ILE A 138 -5.52 -6.49 -3.94
C ILE A 138 -4.60 -5.76 -2.97
N VAL A 139 -5.00 -4.58 -2.54
CA VAL A 139 -4.22 -3.78 -1.59
C VAL A 139 -4.89 -3.82 -0.22
N ILE A 140 -4.10 -4.15 0.79
CA ILE A 140 -4.57 -4.37 2.16
C ILE A 140 -3.68 -3.59 3.11
N PHE A 141 -4.31 -2.74 3.96
CA PHE A 141 -3.65 -2.21 5.14
C PHE A 141 -3.81 -3.17 6.31
N SER A 142 -2.70 -3.50 6.97
CA SER A 142 -2.69 -4.30 8.20
C SER A 142 -1.98 -3.55 9.32
N LYS A 143 -2.62 -3.50 10.48
CA LYS A 143 -2.06 -2.82 11.67
C LYS A 143 -0.96 -3.61 12.38
N SER A 144 -0.80 -4.88 12.03
CA SER A 144 0.23 -5.78 12.57
C SER A 144 0.54 -6.89 11.57
N ASN A 145 1.63 -7.61 11.77
CA ASN A 145 1.87 -8.85 11.03
C ASN A 145 0.76 -9.85 11.37
N ALA A 146 0.13 -10.42 10.35
CA ALA A 146 -1.01 -11.33 10.51
C ALA A 146 -1.11 -12.33 9.37
N ASP A 147 -1.50 -13.55 9.69
CA ASP A 147 -1.97 -14.51 8.70
C ASP A 147 -3.44 -14.25 8.41
N ILE A 148 -3.80 -14.25 7.13
CA ILE A 148 -5.15 -14.00 6.66
C ILE A 148 -5.66 -15.12 5.76
N GLU A 149 -6.99 -15.33 5.78
CA GLU A 149 -7.71 -16.04 4.74
C GLU A 149 -8.34 -15.02 3.77
N LEU A 150 -8.06 -15.20 2.49
CA LEU A 150 -8.63 -14.44 1.39
C LEU A 150 -9.66 -15.32 0.68
N ILE A 151 -10.91 -14.85 0.59
CA ILE A 151 -12.00 -15.55 -0.07
C ILE A 151 -12.59 -14.63 -1.14
N ILE A 152 -12.65 -15.10 -2.38
CA ILE A 152 -13.35 -14.44 -3.48
C ILE A 152 -14.57 -15.29 -3.82
N GLU A 153 -15.77 -14.72 -3.71
CA GLU A 153 -17.04 -15.42 -3.99
C GLU A 153 -17.79 -14.68 -5.10
N GLY A 154 -18.23 -15.42 -6.10
CA GLY A 154 -19.02 -14.90 -7.21
C GLY A 154 -20.51 -15.22 -7.09
N ASP A 155 -21.36 -14.35 -7.62
CA ASP A 155 -22.82 -14.57 -7.74
C ASP A 155 -23.16 -15.85 -8.55
N ASN A 156 -22.21 -16.35 -9.32
CA ASN A 156 -22.32 -17.56 -10.13
C ASN A 156 -21.97 -18.85 -9.36
N GLY A 157 -21.68 -18.75 -8.06
CA GLY A 157 -21.32 -19.87 -7.18
C GLY A 157 -19.85 -20.34 -7.30
N GLU A 158 -19.02 -19.66 -8.09
CA GLU A 158 -17.58 -19.91 -8.11
C GLU A 158 -16.90 -19.22 -6.94
N SER A 159 -15.90 -19.87 -6.36
CA SER A 159 -15.13 -19.30 -5.23
C SER A 159 -13.67 -19.69 -5.30
N ILE A 160 -12.85 -18.83 -4.73
CA ILE A 160 -11.42 -19.06 -4.50
C ILE A 160 -11.14 -18.83 -3.01
N LYS A 161 -10.27 -19.68 -2.45
CA LYS A 161 -9.70 -19.48 -1.12
C LYS A 161 -8.20 -19.50 -1.21
N ASP A 162 -7.57 -18.55 -0.56
CA ASP A 162 -6.13 -18.42 -0.48
C ASP A 162 -5.71 -17.95 0.92
N ASN A 163 -4.49 -18.28 1.34
CA ASN A 163 -3.93 -17.85 2.61
C ASN A 163 -2.69 -16.99 2.33
N GLN A 164 -2.59 -15.86 3.00
CA GLN A 164 -1.49 -14.93 2.86
C GLN A 164 -1.00 -14.48 4.24
N THR A 165 0.28 -14.11 4.31
CA THR A 165 0.84 -13.45 5.49
C THR A 165 1.05 -11.99 5.15
N LEU A 166 0.50 -11.10 5.98
CA LEU A 166 0.64 -9.66 5.85
C LEU A 166 1.70 -9.15 6.82
N GLU A 167 2.41 -8.12 6.39
CA GLU A 167 3.26 -7.31 7.25
C GLU A 167 2.51 -6.05 7.72
N TYR A 168 3.02 -5.39 8.76
CA TYR A 168 2.50 -4.08 9.14
C TYR A 168 2.56 -3.09 7.98
N GLY A 169 1.48 -2.35 7.74
CA GLY A 169 1.37 -1.34 6.69
C GLY A 169 0.63 -1.83 5.45
N LEU A 170 1.00 -1.31 4.28
CA LEU A 170 0.39 -1.65 3.00
C LEU A 170 0.98 -2.93 2.42
N ASN A 171 0.11 -3.85 2.06
CA ASN A 171 0.46 -5.10 1.40
C ASN A 171 -0.18 -5.16 0.02
N PHE A 172 0.59 -5.50 -1.01
CA PHE A 172 0.17 -5.59 -2.40
C PHE A 172 0.19 -7.05 -2.85
N ILE A 173 -0.99 -7.61 -3.11
CA ILE A 173 -1.17 -9.01 -3.52
C ILE A 173 -1.66 -9.04 -4.95
N ASN A 174 -0.84 -9.60 -5.86
CA ASN A 174 -1.26 -9.87 -7.24
C ASN A 174 -1.84 -11.27 -7.31
N HIS A 175 -3.15 -11.37 -7.54
CA HIS A 175 -3.88 -12.64 -7.58
C HIS A 175 -4.31 -12.99 -9.01
N ASN A 176 -4.03 -14.21 -9.45
CA ASN A 176 -4.31 -14.65 -10.83
C ASN A 176 -5.72 -15.23 -11.04
N LEU A 177 -6.58 -15.22 -10.02
CA LEU A 177 -7.97 -15.67 -10.06
C LEU A 177 -8.17 -17.12 -10.55
N LEU A 178 -7.18 -17.98 -10.33
CA LEU A 178 -7.26 -19.40 -10.65
C LEU A 178 -8.11 -20.13 -9.62
N ILE A 179 -9.11 -20.91 -10.10
CA ILE A 179 -9.93 -21.78 -9.24
C ILE A 179 -9.13 -23.05 -9.00
N ASN A 180 -8.67 -23.26 -7.76
CA ASN A 180 -7.69 -24.28 -7.40
C ASN A 180 -8.08 -25.71 -7.84
N ASP A 181 -9.36 -26.06 -7.73
CA ASP A 181 -9.84 -27.43 -8.02
C ASP A 181 -10.18 -27.65 -9.49
N LYS A 182 -10.26 -26.60 -10.32
CA LYS A 182 -10.80 -26.69 -11.68
C LYS A 182 -9.79 -26.38 -12.78
N ASN A 183 -8.60 -25.91 -12.42
CA ASN A 183 -7.59 -25.40 -13.38
C ASN A 183 -8.20 -24.42 -14.39
N LYS A 184 -9.08 -23.54 -13.93
CA LYS A 184 -9.79 -22.52 -14.68
C LYS A 184 -9.77 -21.21 -13.91
N TYR A 185 -9.81 -20.10 -14.63
CA TYR A 185 -9.93 -18.78 -14.05
C TYR A 185 -11.39 -18.41 -13.79
N LEU A 186 -11.63 -17.48 -12.86
CA LEU A 186 -12.96 -16.96 -12.61
C LEU A 186 -13.58 -16.41 -13.90
N PRO A 187 -14.82 -16.77 -14.21
CA PRO A 187 -15.54 -16.27 -15.41
C PRO A 187 -16.01 -14.83 -15.20
N LYS A 188 -16.69 -14.29 -16.21
CA LYS A 188 -17.43 -13.03 -16.09
C LYS A 188 -18.45 -13.08 -14.97
N GLY A 189 -18.55 -12.00 -14.18
CA GLY A 189 -19.46 -11.92 -13.05
C GLY A 189 -19.08 -10.85 -12.04
N LYS A 190 -19.92 -10.71 -11.02
CA LYS A 190 -19.64 -9.86 -9.86
C LYS A 190 -19.06 -10.72 -8.74
N TYR A 191 -18.07 -10.19 -8.07
CA TYR A 191 -17.31 -10.90 -7.04
C TYR A 191 -17.19 -10.07 -5.79
N LYS A 192 -17.32 -10.74 -4.65
CA LYS A 192 -17.06 -10.18 -3.34
C LYS A 192 -15.77 -10.79 -2.80
N LEU A 193 -14.81 -9.93 -2.51
CA LEU A 193 -13.59 -10.27 -1.79
C LEU A 193 -13.85 -10.11 -0.30
N LYS A 194 -13.55 -11.13 0.47
CA LYS A 194 -13.50 -11.12 1.92
C LYS A 194 -12.07 -11.45 2.36
N VAL A 195 -11.50 -10.61 3.19
CA VAL A 195 -10.21 -10.87 3.84
C VAL A 195 -10.46 -10.93 5.33
N THR A 196 -10.00 -12.01 5.95
CA THR A 196 -10.27 -12.30 7.37
C THR A 196 -8.97 -12.66 8.08
N ASN A 197 -8.73 -12.05 9.23
CA ASN A 197 -7.78 -12.52 10.23
C ASN A 197 -8.55 -13.09 11.43
N LEU A 198 -7.85 -13.43 12.52
CA LEU A 198 -8.48 -14.00 13.73
C LEU A 198 -9.50 -13.06 14.41
N GLU A 199 -9.43 -11.78 14.17
CA GLU A 199 -10.15 -10.74 14.92
C GLU A 199 -11.18 -9.99 14.07
N GLU A 200 -10.90 -9.79 12.77
CA GLU A 200 -11.66 -8.88 11.92
C GLU A 200 -11.80 -9.41 10.49
N SER A 201 -12.84 -8.94 9.80
CA SER A 201 -13.02 -9.16 8.35
C SER A 201 -13.19 -7.83 7.63
N SER A 202 -12.55 -7.69 6.48
CA SER A 202 -12.71 -6.56 5.59
C SER A 202 -13.16 -7.03 4.21
N PHE A 203 -13.87 -6.20 3.46
CA PHE A 203 -14.54 -6.58 2.22
C PHE A 203 -14.28 -5.56 1.12
N ALA A 204 -14.21 -6.06 -0.12
CA ALA A 204 -14.26 -5.26 -1.33
C ALA A 204 -15.11 -5.98 -2.37
N GLU A 205 -15.55 -5.27 -3.41
CA GLU A 205 -16.29 -5.83 -4.53
C GLU A 205 -15.60 -5.44 -5.84
N PHE A 206 -15.62 -6.33 -6.81
CA PHE A 206 -15.13 -6.07 -8.16
C PHE A 206 -15.91 -6.87 -9.20
N GLU A 207 -15.75 -6.52 -10.46
CA GLU A 207 -16.45 -7.17 -11.58
C GLU A 207 -15.44 -7.61 -12.65
N ILE A 208 -15.67 -8.80 -13.20
CA ILE A 208 -15.02 -9.30 -14.41
C ILE A 208 -16.02 -9.17 -15.56
N ASN A 209 -15.80 -8.22 -16.48
CA ASN A 209 -16.75 -7.82 -17.54
C ASN A 209 -16.16 -7.93 -18.97
#